data_1bd7959f814869754998b45064a5a08a
#
_entry.id   1bd7959f814869754998b45064a5a08a
#
_cell.length_a   1.000
_cell.length_b   1.000
_cell.length_c   1.000
_cell.angle_alpha   90.00
_cell.angle_beta   90.00
_cell.angle_gamma   90.00
#
_symmetry.space_group_name_H-M   'P 1'
#
loop_
_entity.id
_entity.type
_entity.pdbx_description
1 polymer ?
#
loop_
_entity_poly.entity_id
_entity_poly.type
_entity_poly.pdbx_seq_one_letter_code
_entity_poly.pdbx_strand_id
1 'polypeptide(L)'
;ASCAARLKPMPGFSTRAIAAASHAPESPQPPVNVPIYATSTFAVADAVELGELLEFARPGHSYSRYSNPTHEALERALAELEGAEAGLATASGMAAIHGAIVAFLGAGDEIVLPRAVYGGTIGLARAVLGRLGIEHAVADTTDHDAVSGALTSRTRMLWLETISNPTTAVADIAALAELARLRGVMVVVDNTFASPALANPMALGADLVVHSTTKYIGGHSDFIGGAVVGSENHIRAIREVVLNVGGNASPWEAFLALRGLKTLGLRMERHSRNAMT
;
A
#
# COMPACT_ATOMS: atom_id res chain seq x y z
N ALA A 1 25.20 -39.74 6.85
CA ALA A 1 25.70 -38.46 6.32
C ALA A 1 24.51 -37.54 6.13
N SER A 2 24.35 -36.58 7.04
CA SER A 2 23.28 -35.57 7.01
C SER A 2 23.56 -34.60 5.88
N CYS A 3 22.71 -34.61 4.87
CA CYS A 3 22.67 -33.60 3.82
C CYS A 3 21.99 -32.36 4.40
N ALA A 4 22.73 -31.47 5.06
CA ALA A 4 22.26 -30.14 5.40
C ALA A 4 22.03 -29.39 4.10
N ALA A 5 20.77 -29.28 3.67
CA ALA A 5 20.39 -28.41 2.57
C ALA A 5 20.87 -27.00 2.93
N ARG A 6 21.91 -26.51 2.28
CA ARG A 6 22.34 -25.11 2.38
C ARG A 6 21.17 -24.26 1.85
N LEU A 7 20.50 -23.58 2.75
CA LEU A 7 19.53 -22.55 2.38
C LEU A 7 20.25 -21.58 1.44
N LYS A 8 19.78 -21.45 0.21
CA LYS A 8 20.31 -20.44 -0.72
C LYS A 8 20.05 -19.07 -0.07
N PRO A 9 21.04 -18.19 -0.02
CA PRO A 9 20.84 -16.86 0.50
C PRO A 9 19.71 -16.17 -0.28
N MET A 10 18.83 -15.44 0.42
CA MET A 10 17.76 -14.69 -0.24
C MET A 10 18.36 -13.69 -1.22
N PRO A 11 17.78 -13.55 -2.43
CA PRO A 11 18.24 -12.57 -3.40
C PRO A 11 18.16 -11.15 -2.84
N GLY A 12 19.08 -10.28 -3.24
CA GLY A 12 19.04 -8.86 -2.90
C GLY A 12 17.75 -8.17 -3.42
N PHE A 13 17.42 -7.02 -2.83
CA PHE A 13 16.18 -6.29 -3.15
C PHE A 13 15.97 -6.09 -4.66
N SER A 14 16.99 -5.63 -5.40
CA SER A 14 16.86 -5.37 -6.84
C SER A 14 16.45 -6.62 -7.63
N THR A 15 16.99 -7.80 -7.28
CA THR A 15 16.60 -9.08 -7.91
C THR A 15 15.17 -9.43 -7.58
N ARG A 16 14.75 -9.27 -6.32
CA ARG A 16 13.35 -9.50 -5.89
C ARG A 16 12.39 -8.54 -6.58
N ALA A 17 12.74 -7.26 -6.70
CA ALA A 17 11.90 -6.27 -7.36
C ALA A 17 11.69 -6.58 -8.86
N ILE A 18 12.75 -7.04 -9.56
CA ILE A 18 12.63 -7.49 -10.95
C ILE A 18 11.74 -8.73 -11.04
N ALA A 19 11.97 -9.72 -10.20
CA ALA A 19 11.19 -10.96 -10.19
C ALA A 19 9.70 -10.67 -9.88
N ALA A 20 9.41 -9.99 -8.78
CA ALA A 20 8.04 -9.64 -8.37
C ALA A 20 7.29 -8.87 -9.47
N ALA A 21 7.93 -7.87 -10.09
CA ALA A 21 7.33 -7.06 -11.16
C ALA A 21 7.23 -7.78 -12.53
N SER A 22 7.64 -9.05 -12.62
CA SER A 22 7.61 -9.84 -13.88
C SER A 22 6.66 -11.03 -13.80
N HIS A 23 5.89 -11.20 -12.72
CA HIS A 23 4.88 -12.27 -12.61
C HIS A 23 3.71 -12.00 -13.58
N ALA A 24 3.84 -12.53 -14.80
CA ALA A 24 2.77 -12.50 -15.79
C ALA A 24 1.74 -13.62 -15.53
N PRO A 25 0.50 -13.48 -16.02
CA PRO A 25 -0.49 -14.55 -15.99
C PRO A 25 0.03 -15.82 -16.67
N GLU A 26 -0.40 -16.98 -16.17
CA GLU A 26 -0.03 -18.27 -16.73
C GLU A 26 -0.56 -18.42 -18.17
N SER A 27 0.29 -18.89 -19.05
CA SER A 27 -0.05 -19.22 -20.44
C SER A 27 0.92 -20.28 -20.97
N PRO A 28 0.59 -21.01 -22.06
CA PRO A 28 1.51 -21.98 -22.66
C PRO A 28 2.87 -21.39 -23.06
N GLN A 29 2.91 -20.12 -23.47
CA GLN A 29 4.12 -19.33 -23.68
C GLN A 29 4.02 -18.06 -22.83
N PRO A 30 4.44 -18.09 -21.54
CA PRO A 30 4.29 -16.95 -20.65
C PRO A 30 5.13 -15.76 -21.17
N PRO A 31 4.55 -14.55 -21.21
CA PRO A 31 5.29 -13.37 -21.62
C PRO A 31 6.33 -13.02 -20.54
N VAL A 32 7.48 -12.48 -20.99
CA VAL A 32 8.56 -12.04 -20.06
C VAL A 32 8.15 -10.82 -19.23
N ASN A 33 7.22 -10.02 -19.74
CA ASN A 33 6.68 -8.85 -19.06
C ASN A 33 5.17 -9.00 -18.87
N VAL A 34 4.62 -8.37 -17.82
CA VAL A 34 3.18 -8.37 -17.56
C VAL A 34 2.45 -7.66 -18.72
N PRO A 35 1.47 -8.31 -19.37
CA PRO A 35 0.65 -7.65 -20.39
C PRO A 35 -0.26 -6.57 -19.79
N ILE A 36 -0.63 -5.59 -20.62
CA ILE A 36 -1.64 -4.61 -20.26
C ILE A 36 -3.01 -5.12 -20.72
N TYR A 37 -3.87 -5.46 -19.74
CA TYR A 37 -5.26 -5.83 -20.01
C TYR A 37 -6.14 -4.59 -20.06
N ALA A 38 -6.06 -3.85 -21.19
CA ALA A 38 -6.81 -2.61 -21.41
C ALA A 38 -8.26 -2.91 -21.78
N THR A 39 -9.01 -3.54 -20.88
CA THR A 39 -10.43 -3.85 -21.06
C THR A 39 -11.21 -3.48 -19.81
N SER A 40 -12.48 -3.09 -19.98
CA SER A 40 -13.38 -2.83 -18.86
C SER A 40 -14.07 -4.11 -18.36
N THR A 41 -14.33 -5.06 -19.26
CA THR A 41 -15.09 -6.28 -18.98
C THR A 41 -14.40 -7.51 -19.52
N PHE A 42 -14.65 -8.64 -18.87
CA PHE A 42 -14.17 -9.95 -19.27
C PHE A 42 -15.37 -10.84 -19.59
N ALA A 43 -15.24 -11.69 -20.61
CA ALA A 43 -16.28 -12.67 -20.95
C ALA A 43 -16.34 -13.75 -19.85
N VAL A 44 -17.55 -14.08 -19.45
CA VAL A 44 -17.86 -15.15 -18.51
C VAL A 44 -18.77 -16.19 -19.19
N ALA A 45 -18.78 -17.41 -18.68
CA ALA A 45 -19.56 -18.49 -19.32
C ALA A 45 -21.06 -18.32 -19.15
N ASP A 46 -21.50 -17.89 -17.96
CA ASP A 46 -22.90 -17.72 -17.61
C ASP A 46 -23.11 -16.75 -16.41
N ALA A 47 -24.38 -16.59 -16.01
CA ALA A 47 -24.75 -15.71 -14.90
C ALA A 47 -24.31 -16.24 -13.52
N VAL A 48 -24.13 -17.55 -13.37
CA VAL A 48 -23.66 -18.16 -12.12
C VAL A 48 -22.18 -17.83 -11.93
N GLU A 49 -21.38 -18.04 -12.94
CA GLU A 49 -19.95 -17.63 -12.92
C GLU A 49 -19.81 -16.13 -12.66
N LEU A 50 -20.62 -15.30 -13.29
CA LEU A 50 -20.60 -13.85 -13.04
C LEU A 50 -20.87 -13.55 -11.54
N GLY A 51 -21.88 -14.17 -10.94
CA GLY A 51 -22.21 -14.00 -9.52
C GLY A 51 -21.02 -14.39 -8.62
N GLU A 52 -20.44 -15.56 -8.83
CA GLU A 52 -19.28 -16.04 -8.07
C GLU A 52 -18.07 -15.11 -8.16
N LEU A 53 -17.81 -14.54 -9.34
CA LEU A 53 -16.70 -13.58 -9.55
C LEU A 53 -16.95 -12.24 -8.86
N LEU A 54 -18.21 -11.74 -8.89
CA LEU A 54 -18.57 -10.48 -8.23
C LEU A 54 -18.53 -10.59 -6.69
N GLU A 55 -18.82 -11.78 -6.16
CA GLU A 55 -18.74 -12.08 -4.72
C GLU A 55 -17.33 -12.52 -4.26
N PHE A 56 -16.37 -12.56 -5.18
CA PHE A 56 -15.00 -13.10 -4.93
C PHE A 56 -15.01 -14.53 -4.38
N ALA A 57 -16.03 -15.32 -4.71
CA ALA A 57 -16.13 -16.72 -4.31
C ALA A 57 -15.22 -17.65 -5.12
N ARG A 58 -14.71 -17.19 -6.26
CA ARG A 58 -13.71 -17.86 -7.10
C ARG A 58 -12.71 -16.88 -7.70
N PRO A 59 -11.49 -17.34 -8.05
CA PRO A 59 -10.54 -16.53 -8.80
C PRO A 59 -11.05 -16.22 -10.21
N GLY A 60 -10.73 -15.02 -10.72
CA GLY A 60 -11.04 -14.59 -12.07
C GLY A 60 -11.44 -13.13 -12.16
N HIS A 61 -11.82 -12.71 -13.36
CA HIS A 61 -12.14 -11.32 -13.67
C HIS A 61 -13.48 -11.21 -14.38
N SER A 62 -14.28 -10.22 -14.03
CA SER A 62 -15.53 -9.89 -14.70
C SER A 62 -15.54 -8.43 -15.19
N TYR A 63 -15.11 -7.53 -14.33
CA TYR A 63 -15.10 -6.08 -14.60
C TYR A 63 -13.87 -5.44 -13.94
N SER A 64 -13.13 -4.63 -14.69
CA SER A 64 -11.81 -4.10 -14.25
C SER A 64 -11.86 -3.22 -13.00
N ARG A 65 -13.02 -2.69 -12.60
CA ARG A 65 -13.15 -2.02 -11.31
C ARG A 65 -13.03 -3.00 -10.14
N TYR A 66 -13.49 -4.27 -10.31
CA TYR A 66 -13.37 -5.33 -9.30
C TYR A 66 -11.98 -5.93 -9.28
N SER A 67 -11.50 -6.37 -10.45
CA SER A 67 -10.16 -6.94 -10.60
C SER A 67 -9.71 -6.89 -12.07
N ASN A 68 -8.39 -6.87 -12.26
CA ASN A 68 -7.78 -6.90 -13.60
C ASN A 68 -6.41 -7.57 -13.48
N PRO A 69 -5.99 -8.44 -14.40
CA PRO A 69 -4.71 -9.16 -14.30
C PRO A 69 -3.50 -8.25 -14.14
N THR A 70 -3.52 -7.05 -14.77
CA THR A 70 -2.42 -6.08 -14.64
C THR A 70 -2.39 -5.42 -13.25
N HIS A 71 -3.58 -5.14 -12.66
CA HIS A 71 -3.66 -4.65 -11.28
C HIS A 71 -3.13 -5.70 -10.30
N GLU A 72 -3.59 -6.94 -10.42
CA GLU A 72 -3.18 -8.04 -9.53
C GLU A 72 -1.66 -8.30 -9.58
N ALA A 73 -1.06 -8.15 -10.76
CA ALA A 73 0.39 -8.26 -10.86
C ALA A 73 1.12 -7.18 -10.05
N LEU A 74 0.62 -5.92 -10.06
CA LEU A 74 1.17 -4.85 -9.23
C LEU A 74 0.88 -5.07 -7.74
N GLU A 75 -0.34 -5.45 -7.39
CA GLU A 75 -0.79 -5.73 -6.02
C GLU A 75 0.09 -6.82 -5.38
N ARG A 76 0.30 -7.94 -6.08
CA ARG A 76 1.17 -9.02 -5.65
C ARG A 76 2.63 -8.59 -5.52
N ALA A 77 3.15 -7.84 -6.51
CA ALA A 77 4.53 -7.38 -6.48
C ALA A 77 4.81 -6.48 -5.26
N LEU A 78 3.90 -5.56 -4.94
CA LEU A 78 4.04 -4.67 -3.78
C LEU A 78 3.88 -5.42 -2.46
N ALA A 79 2.91 -6.34 -2.37
CA ALA A 79 2.74 -7.19 -1.19
C ALA A 79 4.00 -8.01 -0.92
N GLU A 80 4.59 -8.66 -1.95
CA GLU A 80 5.83 -9.42 -1.82
C GLU A 80 7.00 -8.55 -1.34
N LEU A 81 7.15 -7.34 -1.88
CA LEU A 81 8.26 -6.44 -1.54
C LEU A 81 8.13 -5.86 -0.13
N GLU A 82 6.93 -5.61 0.34
CA GLU A 82 6.66 -5.15 1.71
C GLU A 82 6.53 -6.30 2.73
N GLY A 83 6.46 -7.55 2.28
CA GLY A 83 6.26 -8.71 3.16
C GLY A 83 4.84 -8.82 3.69
N ALA A 84 3.85 -8.32 2.95
CA ALA A 84 2.43 -8.39 3.25
C ALA A 84 1.75 -9.60 2.59
N GLU A 85 0.56 -9.98 3.06
CA GLU A 85 -0.23 -11.09 2.50
C GLU A 85 -0.92 -10.70 1.19
N ALA A 86 -1.39 -9.46 1.10
CA ALA A 86 -2.16 -8.96 -0.04
C ALA A 86 -1.90 -7.48 -0.31
N GLY A 87 -2.33 -7.03 -1.50
CA GLY A 87 -2.28 -5.64 -1.92
C GLY A 87 -3.52 -5.20 -2.68
N LEU A 88 -3.69 -3.88 -2.82
CA LEU A 88 -4.72 -3.24 -3.62
C LEU A 88 -4.11 -2.04 -4.34
N ALA A 89 -4.20 -2.03 -5.66
CA ALA A 89 -3.83 -0.89 -6.49
C ALA A 89 -4.98 0.12 -6.59
N THR A 90 -4.66 1.40 -6.48
CA THR A 90 -5.64 2.50 -6.48
C THR A 90 -5.27 3.59 -7.48
N ALA A 91 -6.27 4.39 -7.87
CA ALA A 91 -6.14 5.47 -8.85
C ALA A 91 -5.14 6.58 -8.42
N SER A 92 -4.85 6.70 -7.14
CA SER A 92 -3.90 7.67 -6.60
C SER A 92 -3.50 7.32 -5.17
N GLY A 93 -2.41 7.90 -4.67
CA GLY A 93 -2.05 7.81 -3.25
C GLY A 93 -3.17 8.29 -2.34
N MET A 94 -3.92 9.34 -2.73
CA MET A 94 -5.06 9.83 -1.96
C MET A 94 -6.22 8.83 -1.93
N ALA A 95 -6.47 8.07 -3.00
CA ALA A 95 -7.47 7.00 -2.99
C ALA A 95 -7.05 5.86 -2.04
N ALA A 96 -5.75 5.53 -1.99
CA ALA A 96 -5.20 4.58 -1.04
C ALA A 96 -5.36 5.05 0.41
N ILE A 97 -5.00 6.31 0.72
CA ILE A 97 -5.14 6.93 2.05
C ILE A 97 -6.61 6.96 2.48
N HIS A 98 -7.51 7.45 1.62
CA HIS A 98 -8.94 7.51 1.90
C HIS A 98 -9.51 6.11 2.16
N GLY A 99 -9.22 5.16 1.27
CA GLY A 99 -9.70 3.78 1.42
C GLY A 99 -9.22 3.12 2.71
N ALA A 100 -7.93 3.28 3.05
CA ALA A 100 -7.35 2.73 4.27
C ALA A 100 -7.98 3.32 5.55
N ILE A 101 -8.34 4.60 5.56
CA ILE A 101 -8.96 5.24 6.72
C ILE A 101 -10.44 4.84 6.84
N VAL A 102 -11.21 5.02 5.77
CA VAL A 102 -12.68 4.87 5.82
C VAL A 102 -13.13 3.40 5.92
N ALA A 103 -12.25 2.44 5.57
CA ALA A 103 -12.54 1.02 5.77
C ALA A 103 -12.60 0.61 7.26
N PHE A 104 -11.98 1.37 8.16
CA PHE A 104 -11.82 0.99 9.56
C PHE A 104 -12.32 2.03 10.55
N LEU A 105 -12.53 3.27 10.14
CA LEU A 105 -13.02 4.34 10.99
C LEU A 105 -14.41 4.79 10.59
N GLY A 106 -15.24 5.04 11.61
CA GLY A 106 -16.59 5.57 11.47
C GLY A 106 -16.85 6.79 12.37
N ALA A 107 -18.09 7.24 12.40
CA ALA A 107 -18.49 8.38 13.24
C ALA A 107 -18.21 8.10 14.73
N GLY A 108 -17.50 9.01 15.38
CA GLY A 108 -17.08 8.92 16.77
C GLY A 108 -15.66 8.36 16.98
N ASP A 109 -15.06 7.77 15.94
CA ASP A 109 -13.68 7.31 15.99
C ASP A 109 -12.70 8.47 15.77
N GLU A 110 -11.45 8.25 16.19
CA GLU A 110 -10.38 9.22 16.08
C GLU A 110 -9.15 8.60 15.41
N ILE A 111 -8.49 9.39 14.54
CA ILE A 111 -7.17 9.09 13.97
C ILE A 111 -6.13 10.05 14.55
N VAL A 112 -4.97 9.52 14.94
CA VAL A 112 -3.80 10.34 15.31
C VAL A 112 -2.89 10.45 14.10
N LEU A 113 -2.58 11.68 13.69
CA LEU A 113 -1.72 12.03 12.56
C LEU A 113 -0.40 12.64 13.03
N PRO A 114 0.71 12.46 12.29
CA PRO A 114 1.93 13.22 12.53
C PRO A 114 1.67 14.73 12.42
N ARG A 115 2.29 15.54 13.27
CA ARG A 115 2.25 17.01 13.15
C ARG A 115 2.82 17.49 11.79
N ALA A 116 3.89 16.84 11.35
CA ALA A 116 4.47 17.03 10.03
C ALA A 116 4.01 15.88 9.11
N VAL A 117 2.78 15.94 8.63
CA VAL A 117 2.20 14.95 7.71
C VAL A 117 2.01 15.56 6.33
N TYR A 118 1.99 14.73 5.29
CA TYR A 118 1.67 15.14 3.93
C TYR A 118 0.40 16.00 3.88
N GLY A 119 0.50 17.14 3.19
CA GLY A 119 -0.59 18.13 3.12
C GLY A 119 -1.92 17.56 2.61
N GLY A 120 -1.89 16.55 1.74
CA GLY A 120 -3.10 15.86 1.28
C GLY A 120 -3.78 15.05 2.39
N THR A 121 -3.01 14.39 3.26
CA THR A 121 -3.55 13.59 4.37
C THR A 121 -4.25 14.48 5.41
N ILE A 122 -3.61 15.56 5.84
CA ILE A 122 -4.27 16.50 6.77
C ILE A 122 -5.43 17.26 6.11
N GLY A 123 -5.32 17.55 4.81
CA GLY A 123 -6.41 18.12 4.03
C GLY A 123 -7.63 17.20 3.97
N LEU A 124 -7.42 15.90 3.75
CA LEU A 124 -8.47 14.88 3.79
C LEU A 124 -9.13 14.84 5.18
N ALA A 125 -8.32 14.79 6.26
CA ALA A 125 -8.83 14.75 7.62
C ALA A 125 -9.75 15.95 7.91
N ARG A 126 -9.35 17.14 7.54
CA ARG A 126 -10.13 18.38 7.79
C ARG A 126 -11.36 18.52 6.89
N ALA A 127 -11.22 18.23 5.60
CA ALA A 127 -12.26 18.53 4.62
C ALA A 127 -13.29 17.42 4.43
N VAL A 128 -12.91 16.16 4.64
CA VAL A 128 -13.74 14.98 4.33
C VAL A 128 -14.05 14.18 5.59
N LEU A 129 -13.03 13.73 6.33
CA LEU A 129 -13.25 12.82 7.46
C LEU A 129 -14.11 13.45 8.56
N GLY A 130 -13.92 14.74 8.85
CA GLY A 130 -14.75 15.47 9.80
C GLY A 130 -16.25 15.47 9.44
N ARG A 131 -16.60 15.47 8.13
CA ARG A 131 -17.99 15.34 7.67
C ARG A 131 -18.56 13.94 7.86
N LEU A 132 -17.71 12.93 7.93
CA LEU A 132 -18.07 11.55 8.25
C LEU A 132 -18.11 11.28 9.76
N GLY A 133 -17.88 12.31 10.59
CA GLY A 133 -17.83 12.20 12.04
C GLY A 133 -16.56 11.56 12.58
N ILE A 134 -15.53 11.42 11.76
CA ILE A 134 -14.21 10.90 12.16
C ILE A 134 -13.35 12.09 12.62
N GLU A 135 -12.92 12.06 13.86
CA GLU A 135 -12.09 13.11 14.44
C GLU A 135 -10.60 12.86 14.17
N HIS A 136 -9.78 13.90 14.30
CA HIS A 136 -8.33 13.75 14.20
C HIS A 136 -7.61 14.56 15.27
N ALA A 137 -6.58 13.96 15.83
CA ALA A 137 -5.57 14.61 16.65
C ALA A 137 -4.23 14.63 15.93
N VAL A 138 -3.30 15.49 16.36
CA VAL A 138 -1.95 15.55 15.81
C VAL A 138 -0.92 15.40 16.92
N ALA A 139 0.13 14.60 16.68
CA ALA A 139 1.23 14.40 17.61
C ALA A 139 2.58 14.52 16.89
N ASP A 140 3.62 14.83 17.65
CA ASP A 140 4.99 14.71 17.13
C ASP A 140 5.41 13.25 17.18
N THR A 141 5.54 12.60 16.03
CA THR A 141 5.90 11.18 15.93
C THR A 141 7.37 10.87 16.20
N THR A 142 8.19 11.89 16.46
CA THR A 142 9.55 11.73 16.97
C THR A 142 9.61 11.73 18.51
N ASP A 143 8.48 12.02 19.17
CA ASP A 143 8.30 12.02 20.62
C ASP A 143 7.24 10.97 21.01
N HIS A 144 7.68 9.86 21.58
CA HIS A 144 6.82 8.74 21.98
C HIS A 144 5.82 9.11 23.07
N ASP A 145 6.20 10.00 24.01
CA ASP A 145 5.32 10.48 25.06
C ASP A 145 4.20 11.37 24.50
N ALA A 146 4.53 12.21 23.52
CA ALA A 146 3.55 13.02 22.80
C ALA A 146 2.54 12.14 22.06
N VAL A 147 2.99 11.08 21.37
CA VAL A 147 2.09 10.11 20.73
C VAL A 147 1.25 9.38 21.76
N SER A 148 1.87 8.87 22.84
CA SER A 148 1.16 8.17 23.92
C SER A 148 0.07 9.03 24.53
N GLY A 149 0.33 10.32 24.76
CA GLY A 149 -0.62 11.28 25.31
C GLY A 149 -1.76 11.65 24.33
N ALA A 150 -1.53 11.51 23.03
CA ALA A 150 -2.54 11.79 22.01
C ALA A 150 -3.51 10.61 21.79
N LEU A 151 -3.15 9.38 22.16
CA LEU A 151 -4.01 8.20 22.04
C LEU A 151 -5.10 8.21 23.11
N THR A 152 -6.36 8.33 22.72
CA THR A 152 -7.55 8.31 23.59
C THR A 152 -8.31 6.99 23.47
N SER A 153 -9.38 6.82 24.25
CA SER A 153 -10.29 5.67 24.12
C SER A 153 -11.04 5.62 22.78
N ARG A 154 -11.09 6.73 22.05
CA ARG A 154 -11.72 6.83 20.72
C ARG A 154 -10.74 6.59 19.57
N THR A 155 -9.42 6.64 19.84
CA THR A 155 -8.41 6.43 18.83
C THR A 155 -8.48 4.99 18.30
N ARG A 156 -8.64 4.84 16.99
CA ARG A 156 -8.65 3.56 16.28
C ARG A 156 -7.46 3.38 15.36
N MET A 157 -6.85 4.49 14.94
CA MET A 157 -5.75 4.48 13.98
C MET A 157 -4.66 5.47 14.37
N LEU A 158 -3.41 4.99 14.32
CA LEU A 158 -2.20 5.80 14.35
C LEU A 158 -1.62 5.81 12.94
N TRP A 159 -1.61 6.98 12.32
CA TRP A 159 -0.99 7.19 11.02
C TRP A 159 0.45 7.63 11.19
N LEU A 160 1.36 7.00 10.45
CA LEU A 160 2.78 7.35 10.43
C LEU A 160 3.25 7.59 9.00
N GLU A 161 4.35 8.31 8.85
CA GLU A 161 5.13 8.39 7.62
C GLU A 161 6.54 7.90 7.93
N THR A 162 7.11 7.03 7.10
CA THR A 162 8.51 6.57 7.28
C THR A 162 9.47 7.74 7.30
N ILE A 163 9.28 8.68 6.36
CA ILE A 163 10.00 9.93 6.25
C ILE A 163 8.94 11.01 6.00
N SER A 164 8.82 11.96 6.92
CA SER A 164 7.74 12.94 6.87
C SER A 164 7.91 13.98 5.74
N ASN A 165 6.80 14.41 5.19
CA ASN A 165 6.74 15.50 4.21
C ASN A 165 6.15 16.77 4.86
N PRO A 166 6.85 17.92 4.97
CA PRO A 166 8.11 18.23 4.27
C PRO A 166 9.36 18.18 5.17
N THR A 167 9.26 17.83 6.43
CA THR A 167 10.36 18.02 7.41
C THR A 167 11.45 16.94 7.35
N THR A 168 11.22 15.86 6.60
CA THR A 168 12.09 14.67 6.51
C THR A 168 12.41 14.01 7.86
N ALA A 169 11.60 14.27 8.90
CA ALA A 169 11.71 13.59 10.16
C ALA A 169 11.43 12.08 9.99
N VAL A 170 12.15 11.25 10.71
CA VAL A 170 12.02 9.78 10.65
C VAL A 170 11.34 9.30 11.92
N ALA A 171 10.26 8.55 11.78
CA ALA A 171 9.54 7.94 12.90
C ALA A 171 10.18 6.61 13.32
N ASP A 172 10.25 6.35 14.63
CA ASP A 172 10.55 5.02 15.15
C ASP A 172 9.28 4.14 15.08
N ILE A 173 9.07 3.56 13.89
CA ILE A 173 7.86 2.77 13.59
C ILE A 173 7.73 1.60 14.56
N ALA A 174 8.82 0.91 14.89
CA ALA A 174 8.75 -0.28 15.75
C ALA A 174 8.27 0.06 17.18
N ALA A 175 8.83 1.11 17.78
CA ALA A 175 8.41 1.55 19.11
C ALA A 175 6.97 2.10 19.10
N LEU A 176 6.58 2.87 18.08
CA LEU A 176 5.24 3.41 17.97
C LEU A 176 4.19 2.33 17.66
N ALA A 177 4.54 1.31 16.87
CA ALA A 177 3.67 0.17 16.62
C ALA A 177 3.42 -0.65 17.90
N GLU A 178 4.45 -0.89 18.71
CA GLU A 178 4.28 -1.58 19.99
C GLU A 178 3.41 -0.77 20.95
N LEU A 179 3.60 0.54 21.03
CA LEU A 179 2.77 1.45 21.84
C LEU A 179 1.30 1.43 21.40
N ALA A 180 1.03 1.46 20.11
CA ALA A 180 -0.32 1.39 19.53
C ALA A 180 -0.97 0.03 19.77
N ARG A 181 -0.22 -1.08 19.59
CA ARG A 181 -0.66 -2.46 19.82
C ARG A 181 -1.15 -2.67 21.26
N LEU A 182 -0.44 -2.14 22.25
CA LEU A 182 -0.82 -2.21 23.66
C LEU A 182 -2.16 -1.52 23.96
N ARG A 183 -2.64 -0.65 23.08
CA ARG A 183 -3.91 0.08 23.18
C ARG A 183 -4.98 -0.39 22.18
N GLY A 184 -4.69 -1.42 21.39
CA GLY A 184 -5.60 -1.92 20.35
C GLY A 184 -5.84 -0.92 19.22
N VAL A 185 -4.85 -0.06 18.92
CA VAL A 185 -4.88 0.95 17.88
C VAL A 185 -4.16 0.42 16.65
N MET A 186 -4.82 0.48 15.48
CA MET A 186 -4.26 0.08 14.19
C MET A 186 -3.14 1.04 13.77
N VAL A 187 -2.06 0.51 13.22
CA VAL A 187 -0.92 1.29 12.71
C VAL A 187 -0.90 1.26 11.18
N VAL A 188 -1.03 2.42 10.58
CA VAL A 188 -0.92 2.61 9.13
C VAL A 188 0.30 3.46 8.82
N VAL A 189 1.15 3.00 7.92
CA VAL A 189 2.40 3.69 7.56
C VAL A 189 2.39 4.08 6.09
N ASP A 190 2.51 5.36 5.81
CA ASP A 190 2.80 5.86 4.47
C ASP A 190 4.31 5.70 4.20
N ASN A 191 4.64 4.72 3.35
CA ASN A 191 6.01 4.38 2.98
C ASN A 191 6.42 4.96 1.62
N THR A 192 5.75 6.02 1.19
CA THR A 192 5.95 6.62 -0.14
C THR A 192 7.39 7.09 -0.35
N PHE A 193 8.02 7.73 0.66
CA PHE A 193 9.35 8.32 0.50
C PHE A 193 10.48 7.30 0.67
N ALA A 194 10.38 6.39 1.62
CA ALA A 194 11.39 5.34 1.76
C ALA A 194 11.22 4.25 0.71
N SER A 195 10.00 3.93 0.32
CA SER A 195 9.64 2.78 -0.50
C SER A 195 10.11 1.44 0.11
N PRO A 196 9.67 0.28 -0.38
CA PRO A 196 10.14 -1.02 0.14
C PRO A 196 11.64 -1.27 -0.07
N ALA A 197 12.32 -0.37 -0.81
CA ALA A 197 13.78 -0.45 -1.00
C ALA A 197 14.59 0.01 0.21
N LEU A 198 14.09 0.96 1.01
CA LEU A 198 14.81 1.53 2.16
C LEU A 198 14.19 1.15 3.50
N ALA A 199 12.87 0.93 3.57
CA ALA A 199 12.19 0.55 4.80
C ALA A 199 11.09 -0.48 4.49
N ASN A 200 10.86 -1.39 5.44
CA ASN A 200 9.77 -2.36 5.39
C ASN A 200 8.93 -2.22 6.68
N PRO A 201 7.91 -1.35 6.68
CA PRO A 201 7.09 -1.10 7.86
C PRO A 201 6.29 -2.32 8.33
N MET A 202 5.92 -3.26 7.43
CA MET A 202 5.27 -4.51 7.84
C MET A 202 6.13 -5.31 8.82
N ALA A 203 7.44 -5.40 8.55
CA ALA A 203 8.39 -6.07 9.45
C ALA A 203 8.60 -5.32 10.77
N LEU A 204 8.21 -4.04 10.84
CA LEU A 204 8.31 -3.17 12.03
C LEU A 204 6.99 -3.08 12.82
N GLY A 205 5.97 -3.85 12.43
CA GLY A 205 4.71 -3.95 13.16
C GLY A 205 3.57 -3.07 12.63
N ALA A 206 3.67 -2.53 11.42
CA ALA A 206 2.55 -1.89 10.76
C ALA A 206 1.47 -2.91 10.38
N ASP A 207 0.19 -2.53 10.52
CA ASP A 207 -0.96 -3.32 10.06
C ASP A 207 -1.23 -3.12 8.57
N LEU A 208 -0.95 -1.90 8.08
CA LEU A 208 -1.11 -1.49 6.69
C LEU A 208 0.05 -0.60 6.27
N VAL A 209 0.47 -0.75 5.02
CA VAL A 209 1.41 0.17 4.37
C VAL A 209 0.76 0.79 3.15
N VAL A 210 0.84 2.12 3.04
CA VAL A 210 0.29 2.89 1.93
C VAL A 210 1.43 3.47 1.08
N HIS A 211 1.20 3.52 -0.22
CA HIS A 211 2.12 4.13 -1.19
C HIS A 211 1.40 5.07 -2.15
N SER A 212 1.98 6.22 -2.41
CA SER A 212 1.78 6.91 -3.68
C SER A 212 2.76 6.31 -4.70
N THR A 213 2.27 5.41 -5.56
CA THR A 213 3.10 4.80 -6.61
C THR A 213 3.57 5.82 -7.64
N THR A 214 2.93 6.99 -7.69
CA THR A 214 3.32 8.20 -8.44
C THR A 214 4.77 8.61 -8.21
N LYS A 215 5.32 8.36 -6.99
CA LYS A 215 6.62 8.88 -6.55
C LYS A 215 7.76 7.92 -6.95
N TYR A 216 8.52 7.45 -5.99
CA TYR A 216 9.72 6.63 -6.26
C TYR A 216 9.42 5.27 -6.89
N ILE A 217 8.26 4.66 -6.62
CA ILE A 217 7.87 3.40 -7.25
C ILE A 217 7.78 3.59 -8.77
N GLY A 218 7.05 4.58 -9.25
CA GLY A 218 7.01 4.94 -10.68
C GLY A 218 8.33 5.53 -11.15
N GLY A 219 8.79 6.58 -10.50
CA GLY A 219 10.11 7.19 -10.66
C GLY A 219 10.33 8.00 -11.95
N HIS A 220 9.30 8.20 -12.79
CA HIS A 220 9.41 8.84 -14.10
C HIS A 220 8.48 10.05 -14.28
N SER A 221 7.65 10.38 -13.27
CA SER A 221 6.70 11.51 -13.29
C SER A 221 5.69 11.46 -14.45
N ASP A 222 5.29 10.27 -14.88
CA ASP A 222 4.49 10.03 -16.08
C ASP A 222 3.10 9.40 -15.78
N PHE A 223 2.78 9.13 -14.50
CA PHE A 223 1.45 8.66 -14.08
C PHE A 223 1.13 9.05 -12.64
N ILE A 224 -0.14 8.93 -12.27
CA ILE A 224 -0.63 9.03 -10.90
C ILE A 224 -1.18 7.65 -10.49
N GLY A 225 -0.82 7.19 -9.28
CA GLY A 225 -1.29 5.93 -8.76
C GLY A 225 -1.03 5.80 -7.26
N GLY A 226 -1.64 4.79 -6.67
CA GLY A 226 -1.45 4.44 -5.27
C GLY A 226 -1.56 2.94 -5.04
N ALA A 227 -1.21 2.52 -3.84
CA ALA A 227 -1.42 1.15 -3.39
C ALA A 227 -1.52 1.08 -1.87
N VAL A 228 -2.19 0.03 -1.40
CA VAL A 228 -2.19 -0.37 0.01
C VAL A 228 -1.80 -1.83 0.06
N VAL A 229 -0.98 -2.23 1.06
CA VAL A 229 -0.66 -3.62 1.34
C VAL A 229 -0.88 -3.92 2.82
N GLY A 230 -1.21 -5.18 3.13
CA GLY A 230 -1.49 -5.63 4.48
C GLY A 230 -1.97 -7.09 4.52
N SER A 231 -2.72 -7.47 5.57
CA SER A 231 -3.36 -8.78 5.63
C SER A 231 -4.48 -8.91 4.59
N GLU A 232 -4.79 -10.14 4.16
CA GLU A 232 -5.91 -10.40 3.24
C GLU A 232 -7.24 -9.81 3.74
N ASN A 233 -7.50 -9.90 5.04
CA ASN A 233 -8.73 -9.36 5.63
C ASN A 233 -8.78 -7.83 5.56
N HIS A 234 -7.67 -7.17 5.87
CA HIS A 234 -7.59 -5.71 5.78
C HIS A 234 -7.76 -5.24 4.34
N ILE A 235 -7.09 -5.89 3.39
CA ILE A 235 -7.17 -5.52 1.97
C ILE A 235 -8.56 -5.78 1.41
N ARG A 236 -9.27 -6.83 1.84
CA ARG A 236 -10.66 -7.07 1.45
C ARG A 236 -11.57 -5.93 1.89
N ALA A 237 -11.47 -5.47 3.14
CA ALA A 237 -12.27 -4.35 3.65
C ALA A 237 -11.99 -3.05 2.88
N ILE A 238 -10.72 -2.76 2.59
CA ILE A 238 -10.34 -1.57 1.81
C ILE A 238 -10.84 -1.68 0.36
N ARG A 239 -10.75 -2.86 -0.25
CA ARG A 239 -11.24 -3.13 -1.60
C ARG A 239 -12.72 -2.82 -1.73
N GLU A 240 -13.55 -3.20 -0.76
CA GLU A 240 -14.98 -2.91 -0.76
C GLU A 240 -15.24 -1.39 -0.81
N VAL A 241 -14.54 -0.60 0.00
CA VAL A 241 -14.64 0.87 -0.03
C VAL A 241 -14.21 1.42 -1.39
N VAL A 242 -13.03 1.01 -1.88
CA VAL A 242 -12.45 1.50 -3.13
C VAL A 242 -13.35 1.17 -4.33
N LEU A 243 -13.94 -0.03 -4.36
CA LEU A 243 -14.91 -0.44 -5.38
C LEU A 243 -16.13 0.48 -5.42
N ASN A 244 -16.69 0.81 -4.26
CA ASN A 244 -17.92 1.58 -4.15
C ASN A 244 -17.71 3.07 -4.48
N VAL A 245 -16.52 3.62 -4.21
CA VAL A 245 -16.21 5.04 -4.52
C VAL A 245 -15.47 5.23 -5.86
N GLY A 246 -15.08 4.13 -6.54
CA GLY A 246 -14.43 4.20 -7.85
C GLY A 246 -12.95 4.62 -7.81
N GLY A 247 -12.25 4.36 -6.71
CA GLY A 247 -10.83 4.68 -6.53
C GLY A 247 -9.85 3.66 -7.08
N ASN A 248 -10.28 2.71 -7.92
CA ASN A 248 -9.45 1.65 -8.50
C ASN A 248 -8.43 2.19 -9.52
N ALA A 249 -7.29 1.51 -9.61
CA ALA A 249 -6.25 1.84 -10.58
C ALA A 249 -6.70 1.63 -12.04
N SER A 250 -5.94 2.17 -13.00
CA SER A 250 -6.03 1.79 -14.40
C SER A 250 -4.92 0.78 -14.75
N PRO A 251 -5.16 -0.14 -15.71
CA PRO A 251 -4.14 -1.12 -16.14
C PRO A 251 -2.88 -0.47 -16.69
N TRP A 252 -3.01 0.70 -17.32
CA TRP A 252 -1.87 1.44 -17.87
C TRP A 252 -0.94 1.95 -16.77
N GLU A 253 -1.49 2.61 -15.74
CA GLU A 253 -0.72 3.11 -14.60
C GLU A 253 -0.12 1.94 -13.78
N ALA A 254 -0.85 0.84 -13.63
CA ALA A 254 -0.34 -0.36 -12.97
C ALA A 254 0.87 -0.95 -13.73
N PHE A 255 0.81 -0.99 -15.06
CA PHE A 255 1.95 -1.39 -15.89
C PHE A 255 3.16 -0.46 -15.74
N LEU A 256 2.95 0.87 -15.72
CA LEU A 256 4.03 1.84 -15.53
C LEU A 256 4.67 1.70 -14.12
N ALA A 257 3.86 1.46 -13.10
CA ALA A 257 4.35 1.17 -11.76
C ALA A 257 5.20 -0.11 -11.72
N LEU A 258 4.73 -1.20 -12.31
CA LEU A 258 5.49 -2.46 -12.46
C LEU A 258 6.82 -2.24 -13.18
N ARG A 259 6.83 -1.45 -14.25
CA ARG A 259 8.05 -1.08 -14.98
C ARG A 259 9.01 -0.31 -14.07
N GLY A 260 8.51 0.65 -13.30
CA GLY A 260 9.30 1.44 -12.35
C GLY A 260 9.92 0.59 -11.23
N LEU A 261 9.20 -0.40 -10.71
CA LEU A 261 9.69 -1.32 -9.66
C LEU A 261 10.99 -2.03 -10.06
N LYS A 262 11.15 -2.39 -11.34
CA LYS A 262 12.33 -3.13 -11.82
C LYS A 262 13.66 -2.37 -11.61
N THR A 263 13.61 -1.06 -11.50
CA THR A 263 14.80 -0.21 -11.27
C THR A 263 14.78 0.49 -9.91
N LEU A 264 13.77 0.22 -9.07
CA LEU A 264 13.58 0.94 -7.81
C LEU A 264 14.81 0.89 -6.91
N GLY A 265 15.40 -0.28 -6.72
CA GLY A 265 16.58 -0.43 -5.85
C GLY A 265 17.77 0.42 -6.29
N LEU A 266 18.08 0.42 -7.60
CA LEU A 266 19.15 1.23 -8.17
C LEU A 266 18.88 2.73 -8.00
N ARG A 267 17.63 3.16 -8.24
CA ARG A 267 17.25 4.57 -8.11
C ARG A 267 17.30 5.04 -6.66
N MET A 268 16.78 4.24 -5.72
CA MET A 268 16.80 4.62 -4.29
C MET A 268 18.22 4.67 -3.73
N GLU A 269 19.08 3.74 -4.12
CA GLU A 269 20.50 3.80 -3.76
C GLU A 269 21.17 5.11 -4.26
N ARG A 270 20.90 5.49 -5.50
CA ARG A 270 21.46 6.73 -6.07
C ARG A 270 20.86 7.95 -5.40
N HIS A 271 19.53 8.00 -5.15
CA HIS A 271 18.89 9.10 -4.42
C HIS A 271 19.50 9.29 -3.04
N SER A 272 19.67 8.20 -2.29
CA SER A 272 20.29 8.26 -0.95
C SER A 272 21.72 8.79 -0.99
N ARG A 273 22.53 8.34 -1.94
CA ARG A 273 23.90 8.89 -2.13
C ARG A 273 23.87 10.38 -2.46
N ASN A 274 23.02 10.80 -3.37
CA ASN A 274 22.92 12.21 -3.78
C ASN A 274 22.45 13.12 -2.64
N ALA A 275 21.63 12.61 -1.72
CA ALA A 275 21.17 13.36 -0.56
C ALA A 275 22.25 13.59 0.51
N MET A 276 23.35 12.81 0.47
CA MET A 276 24.48 12.93 1.39
C MET A 276 25.59 13.87 0.88
N THR A 277 25.47 14.36 -0.36
CA THR A 277 26.41 15.31 -0.98
C THR A 277 25.88 16.74 -0.96
#